data_364673b99754f833810026478faa4ae1
#
_entry.id   364673b99754f833810026478faa4ae1
#
_cell.length_a   1.000
_cell.length_b   1.000
_cell.length_c   1.000
_cell.angle_alpha   90.00
_cell.angle_beta   90.00
_cell.angle_gamma   90.00
#
_symmetry.space_group_name_H-M   'P 1'
#
loop_
_entity.id
_entity.type
_entity.pdbx_description
1 polymer ?
#
loop_
_entity_poly.entity_id
_entity_poly.type
_entity_poly.pdbx_seq_one_letter_code
_entity_poly.pdbx_strand_id
1 'polypeptide(L)'
;MSETPNSRRQFLRVAGAAAITTSLAGCGGSGGGTDSSESTTESADESADSSSESAPVPESERTAEALGGIERDPDALQDPEALNYQSTPNNGQQCNGCQYYVPDQNGDGMGACTLVSGQIDPEGWCISYAAYNG
;
A
#
# COMPACT_ATOMS: atom_id res chain seq x y z
N MET A 1 -1.87 3.81 -48.19
CA MET A 1 -0.95 2.69 -48.11
C MET A 1 0.21 3.10 -47.24
N SER A 2 0.15 2.78 -45.98
CA SER A 2 1.29 2.92 -45.05
C SER A 2 1.01 2.01 -43.88
N GLU A 3 1.50 0.80 -44.00
CA GLU A 3 1.55 -0.17 -42.94
C GLU A 3 2.73 0.16 -42.05
N THR A 4 2.46 0.46 -40.81
CA THR A 4 3.49 0.48 -39.77
C THR A 4 3.48 -0.86 -39.05
N PRO A 5 4.54 -1.66 -39.13
CA PRO A 5 4.62 -2.89 -38.37
C PRO A 5 4.89 -2.58 -36.91
N ASN A 6 3.93 -2.91 -36.08
CA ASN A 6 4.06 -2.85 -34.64
C ASN A 6 4.85 -4.07 -34.15
N SER A 7 6.16 -3.93 -34.15
CA SER A 7 7.11 -4.97 -33.74
C SER A 7 7.88 -4.51 -32.52
N ARG A 8 7.26 -4.62 -31.34
CA ARG A 8 7.96 -4.40 -30.05
C ARG A 8 7.47 -5.33 -28.97
N ARG A 9 7.40 -6.60 -29.27
CA ARG A 9 7.23 -7.62 -28.24
C ARG A 9 8.18 -8.78 -28.43
N GLN A 10 9.44 -8.49 -28.37
CA GLN A 10 10.47 -9.50 -28.19
C GLN A 10 11.53 -8.91 -27.28
N PHE A 11 11.40 -9.07 -26.00
CA PHE A 11 12.51 -8.96 -25.08
C PHE A 11 12.35 -9.91 -23.92
N LEU A 12 13.16 -10.93 -24.03
CA LEU A 12 14.09 -11.45 -23.05
C LEU A 12 13.49 -12.38 -22.01
N ARG A 13 13.51 -13.62 -22.44
CA ARG A 13 13.69 -14.73 -21.51
C ARG A 13 15.17 -14.81 -21.18
N VAL A 14 15.57 -14.32 -20.06
CA VAL A 14 16.86 -14.65 -19.45
C VAL A 14 16.58 -15.61 -18.31
N ALA A 15 16.91 -16.86 -18.57
CA ALA A 15 17.03 -17.89 -17.58
C ALA A 15 18.30 -17.60 -16.74
N GLY A 16 18.12 -17.39 -15.44
CA GLY A 16 19.19 -17.26 -14.48
C GLY A 16 18.90 -18.16 -13.31
N ALA A 17 19.38 -19.39 -13.36
CA ALA A 17 19.41 -20.28 -12.21
C ALA A 17 20.61 -19.91 -11.32
N ALA A 18 20.35 -19.54 -10.08
CA ALA A 18 21.37 -19.52 -9.04
C ALA A 18 20.78 -20.11 -7.77
N ALA A 19 21.08 -21.35 -7.55
CA ALA A 19 20.86 -22.02 -6.30
C ALA A 19 21.92 -21.58 -5.29
N ILE A 20 21.52 -21.02 -4.19
CA ILE A 20 22.38 -20.84 -3.02
C ILE A 20 21.66 -21.46 -1.82
N THR A 21 22.10 -22.65 -1.51
CA THR A 21 21.78 -23.32 -0.25
C THR A 21 22.73 -22.84 0.83
N THR A 22 22.25 -22.15 1.81
CA THR A 22 22.97 -21.95 3.07
C THR A 22 22.08 -22.41 4.21
N SER A 23 22.37 -23.61 4.66
CA SER A 23 21.92 -24.17 5.93
C SER A 23 22.71 -23.54 7.06
N LEU A 24 22.03 -22.87 7.97
CA LEU A 24 22.56 -22.61 9.31
C LEU A 24 21.66 -23.26 10.33
N ALA A 25 22.12 -24.37 10.80
CA ALA A 25 21.68 -24.96 12.04
C ALA A 25 22.27 -24.16 13.19
N GLY A 26 21.45 -23.61 14.03
CA GLY A 26 21.81 -22.97 15.28
C GLY A 26 20.99 -23.55 16.39
N CYS A 27 21.59 -24.51 17.07
CA CYS A 27 21.08 -25.25 18.20
C CYS A 27 21.17 -24.42 19.47
N GLY A 28 20.24 -24.62 20.39
CA GLY A 28 20.58 -24.66 21.79
C GLY A 28 20.01 -23.58 22.68
N GLY A 29 19.24 -24.01 23.66
CA GLY A 29 18.92 -23.27 24.86
C GLY A 29 17.67 -23.76 25.57
N SER A 30 17.82 -24.93 26.24
CA SER A 30 16.92 -25.38 27.31
C SER A 30 16.96 -24.39 28.47
N GLY A 31 15.79 -24.09 29.05
CA GLY A 31 15.71 -23.45 30.34
C GLY A 31 14.25 -23.32 30.73
N GLY A 32 13.77 -24.28 31.51
CA GLY A 32 12.44 -24.33 32.08
C GLY A 32 12.23 -23.28 33.16
N GLY A 33 10.98 -23.00 33.43
CA GLY A 33 10.54 -22.16 34.52
C GLY A 33 9.03 -22.00 34.44
N THR A 34 8.36 -22.89 35.15
CA THR A 34 6.96 -22.84 35.58
C THR A 34 6.74 -21.57 36.38
N ASP A 35 5.70 -20.82 36.17
CA ASP A 35 4.68 -20.55 37.17
C ASP A 35 3.62 -19.58 36.68
N SER A 36 2.40 -19.94 36.98
CA SER A 36 1.11 -19.30 37.06
C SER A 36 1.05 -17.84 37.42
N SER A 37 0.03 -17.27 36.93
CA SER A 37 -0.97 -16.37 37.56
C SER A 37 -1.26 -15.14 36.76
N GLU A 38 -2.47 -15.16 36.24
CA GLU A 38 -3.55 -14.19 36.41
C GLU A 38 -3.21 -12.70 36.46
N SER A 39 -4.02 -12.07 35.73
CA SER A 39 -4.69 -10.83 36.05
C SER A 39 -4.41 -9.67 35.12
N THR A 40 -5.37 -9.47 34.26
CA THR A 40 -6.18 -8.25 34.16
C THR A 40 -5.44 -6.92 34.05
N THR A 41 -5.90 -6.19 33.09
CA THR A 41 -6.06 -4.75 33.03
C THR A 41 -5.13 -4.02 32.07
N GLU A 42 -5.80 -3.56 31.02
CA GLU A 42 -5.68 -2.22 30.44
C GLU A 42 -4.34 -1.54 30.61
N SER A 43 -3.72 -1.36 29.50
CA SER A 43 -3.23 -0.01 29.17
C SER A 43 -2.83 0.01 27.71
N ALA A 44 -3.52 0.85 27.00
CA ALA A 44 -3.04 1.39 25.76
C ALA A 44 -1.63 1.92 25.99
N ASP A 45 -0.64 1.27 25.43
CA ASP A 45 0.68 1.87 25.30
C ASP A 45 0.94 2.06 23.81
N GLU A 46 0.94 3.33 23.45
CA GLU A 46 1.42 3.80 22.19
C GLU A 46 2.90 3.43 22.05
N SER A 47 3.15 2.37 21.36
CA SER A 47 4.45 2.19 20.76
C SER A 47 4.35 2.66 19.32
N ALA A 48 4.77 3.88 19.11
CA ALA A 48 5.08 4.40 17.80
C ALA A 48 6.23 3.58 17.21
N ASP A 49 5.88 2.44 16.64
CA ASP A 49 6.73 1.74 15.70
C ASP A 49 6.39 2.32 14.33
N SER A 50 7.35 3.05 13.76
CA SER A 50 7.28 3.57 12.40
C SER A 50 7.47 2.45 11.40
N SER A 51 6.58 1.51 11.44
CA SER A 51 6.24 0.69 10.28
C SER A 51 5.01 1.34 9.68
N SER A 52 5.11 1.79 8.45
CA SER A 52 3.99 2.28 7.65
C SER A 52 2.99 1.15 7.42
N GLU A 53 2.36 0.67 8.48
CA GLU A 53 1.13 -0.07 8.39
C GLU A 53 0.04 0.95 8.12
N SER A 54 -0.22 1.16 6.85
CA SER A 54 -1.40 1.89 6.40
C SER A 54 -2.61 1.32 7.12
N ALA A 55 -3.33 2.16 7.84
CA ALA A 55 -4.55 1.76 8.53
C ALA A 55 -5.48 1.03 7.55
N PRO A 56 -6.24 0.03 8.01
CA PRO A 56 -7.15 -0.71 7.15
C PRO A 56 -8.20 0.22 6.57
N VAL A 57 -8.39 0.14 5.27
CA VAL A 57 -9.41 0.92 4.56
C VAL A 57 -10.80 0.47 5.00
N PRO A 58 -11.69 1.40 5.37
CA PRO A 58 -13.09 1.10 5.69
C PRO A 58 -13.79 0.35 4.58
N GLU A 59 -14.79 -0.47 4.94
CA GLU A 59 -15.51 -1.27 3.94
C GLU A 59 -16.22 -0.40 2.90
N SER A 60 -16.69 0.78 3.30
CA SER A 60 -17.34 1.76 2.42
C SER A 60 -16.44 2.25 1.28
N GLU A 61 -15.13 2.22 1.49
CA GLU A 61 -14.14 2.71 0.53
C GLU A 61 -13.34 1.60 -0.13
N ARG A 62 -13.53 0.36 0.35
CA ARG A 62 -12.74 -0.78 -0.11
C ARG A 62 -12.91 -1.08 -1.60
N THR A 63 -14.13 -0.91 -2.12
CA THR A 63 -14.49 -1.10 -3.53
C THR A 63 -15.19 0.12 -4.11
N ALA A 64 -15.01 1.29 -3.51
CA ALA A 64 -15.64 2.51 -3.95
C ALA A 64 -15.00 3.06 -5.22
N GLU A 65 -15.76 3.87 -5.92
CA GLU A 65 -15.32 4.55 -7.14
C GLU A 65 -14.48 5.79 -6.80
N ALA A 66 -13.36 5.92 -7.48
CA ALA A 66 -12.51 7.10 -7.41
C ALA A 66 -13.10 8.27 -8.20
N LEU A 67 -12.56 9.47 -8.00
CA LEU A 67 -12.98 10.68 -8.72
C LEU A 67 -12.99 10.51 -10.23
N GLY A 68 -12.06 9.74 -10.79
CA GLY A 68 -11.99 9.45 -12.22
C GLY A 68 -12.92 8.35 -12.72
N GLY A 69 -13.86 7.87 -11.91
CA GLY A 69 -14.79 6.81 -12.29
C GLY A 69 -14.17 5.42 -12.32
N ILE A 70 -13.05 5.23 -11.64
CA ILE A 70 -12.35 3.94 -11.55
C ILE A 70 -12.72 3.28 -10.22
N GLU A 71 -13.30 2.11 -10.28
CA GLU A 71 -13.61 1.31 -9.09
C GLU A 71 -12.33 0.77 -8.45
N ARG A 72 -12.25 0.86 -7.13
CA ARG A 72 -11.11 0.34 -6.38
C ARG A 72 -11.18 -1.18 -6.30
N ASP A 73 -10.09 -1.83 -6.71
CA ASP A 73 -9.89 -3.27 -6.60
C ASP A 73 -8.87 -3.55 -5.49
N PRO A 74 -9.28 -4.09 -4.35
CA PRO A 74 -8.38 -4.34 -3.22
C PRO A 74 -7.28 -5.37 -3.51
N ASP A 75 -7.45 -6.21 -4.53
CA ASP A 75 -6.46 -7.23 -4.91
C ASP A 75 -5.42 -6.71 -5.93
N ALA A 76 -5.61 -5.53 -6.47
CA ALA A 76 -4.74 -4.93 -7.48
C ALA A 76 -3.89 -3.75 -6.98
N LEU A 77 -3.84 -3.55 -5.67
CA LEU A 77 -3.15 -2.40 -5.07
C LEU A 77 -1.65 -2.65 -4.91
N GLN A 78 -0.92 -1.55 -4.88
CA GLN A 78 0.51 -1.54 -4.62
C GLN A 78 0.80 -0.94 -3.24
N ASP A 79 1.93 -1.34 -2.67
CA ASP A 79 2.37 -0.76 -1.41
C ASP A 79 2.67 0.74 -1.56
N PRO A 80 2.39 1.55 -0.53
CA PRO A 80 2.67 2.98 -0.55
C PRO A 80 4.12 3.31 -0.93
N GLU A 81 5.06 2.51 -0.47
CA GLU A 81 6.49 2.67 -0.75
C GLU A 81 6.83 2.47 -2.23
N ALA A 82 6.16 1.53 -2.89
CA ALA A 82 6.36 1.25 -4.31
C ALA A 82 6.00 2.44 -5.21
N LEU A 83 5.05 3.26 -4.75
CA LEU A 83 4.59 4.46 -5.44
C LEU A 83 5.13 5.75 -4.82
N ASN A 84 6.11 5.67 -3.93
CA ASN A 84 6.66 6.81 -3.18
C ASN A 84 5.55 7.68 -2.59
N TYR A 85 4.55 7.04 -2.00
CA TYR A 85 3.46 7.76 -1.35
C TYR A 85 3.98 8.51 -0.13
N GLN A 86 3.50 9.73 0.03
CA GLN A 86 3.73 10.58 1.19
C GLN A 86 2.44 11.28 1.59
N SER A 87 2.27 11.56 2.88
CA SER A 87 1.08 12.23 3.42
C SER A 87 1.08 13.75 3.23
N THR A 88 2.04 14.28 2.49
CA THR A 88 2.19 15.70 2.23
C THR A 88 2.13 15.99 0.74
N PRO A 89 1.66 17.16 0.33
CA PRO A 89 1.57 17.53 -1.07
C PRO A 89 2.95 17.72 -1.73
N ASN A 90 2.98 17.54 -3.03
CA ASN A 90 4.17 17.78 -3.83
C ASN A 90 3.85 18.77 -4.94
N ASN A 91 4.53 19.91 -4.95
CA ASN A 91 4.35 20.96 -5.96
C ASN A 91 2.88 21.41 -6.16
N GLY A 92 2.08 21.41 -5.11
CA GLY A 92 0.67 21.75 -5.16
C GLY A 92 -0.24 20.61 -5.68
N GLN A 93 0.31 19.45 -5.91
CA GLN A 93 -0.44 18.25 -6.25
C GLN A 93 -0.83 17.48 -4.98
N GLN A 94 -2.08 17.08 -4.89
CA GLN A 94 -2.64 16.40 -3.72
C GLN A 94 -3.57 15.28 -4.16
N CYS A 95 -3.67 14.24 -3.34
CA CYS A 95 -4.52 13.08 -3.64
C CYS A 95 -5.98 13.45 -3.86
N ASN A 96 -6.52 14.41 -3.11
CA ASN A 96 -7.90 14.88 -3.30
C ASN A 96 -8.19 15.54 -4.66
N GLY A 97 -7.16 15.88 -5.41
CA GLY A 97 -7.24 16.34 -6.80
C GLY A 97 -6.79 15.30 -7.82
N CYS A 98 -6.63 14.04 -7.42
CA CYS A 98 -6.18 12.95 -8.27
C CYS A 98 -7.35 12.09 -8.74
N GLN A 99 -7.35 11.70 -10.02
CA GLN A 99 -8.40 10.83 -10.58
C GLN A 99 -8.51 9.46 -9.90
N TYR A 100 -7.44 8.99 -9.25
CA TYR A 100 -7.39 7.70 -8.55
C TYR A 100 -7.80 7.78 -7.07
N TYR A 101 -8.12 8.97 -6.60
CA TYR A 101 -8.52 9.19 -5.21
C TYR A 101 -9.98 8.80 -4.98
N VAL A 102 -10.20 7.98 -3.98
CA VAL A 102 -11.53 7.64 -3.44
C VAL A 102 -11.80 8.57 -2.27
N PRO A 103 -12.79 9.45 -2.36
CA PRO A 103 -13.14 10.36 -1.28
C PRO A 103 -13.56 9.62 0.01
N ASP A 104 -13.29 10.24 1.13
CA ASP A 104 -13.75 9.79 2.44
C ASP A 104 -15.27 9.59 2.45
N GLN A 105 -15.72 8.41 2.85
CA GLN A 105 -17.13 8.05 2.94
C GLN A 105 -17.59 7.73 4.35
N ASN A 106 -16.68 7.61 5.28
CA ASN A 106 -16.97 7.30 6.69
C ASN A 106 -16.83 8.51 7.62
N GLY A 107 -16.26 9.61 7.15
CA GLY A 107 -16.09 10.86 7.88
C GLY A 107 -14.90 10.89 8.83
N ASP A 108 -13.89 10.05 8.61
CA ASP A 108 -12.67 10.06 9.42
C ASP A 108 -11.60 11.04 8.90
N GLY A 109 -11.84 11.66 7.75
CA GLY A 109 -10.95 12.62 7.13
C GLY A 109 -9.88 11.98 6.24
N MET A 110 -9.88 10.66 6.12
CA MET A 110 -9.00 9.91 5.24
C MET A 110 -9.82 9.35 4.07
N GLY A 111 -9.16 9.09 2.96
CA GLY A 111 -9.78 8.43 1.82
C GLY A 111 -9.01 7.16 1.45
N ALA A 112 -9.19 6.72 0.22
CA ALA A 112 -8.47 5.59 -0.34
C ALA A 112 -7.94 5.92 -1.74
N CYS A 113 -7.27 4.97 -2.35
CA CYS A 113 -6.75 5.10 -3.71
C CYS A 113 -6.98 3.79 -4.49
N THR A 114 -7.20 3.89 -5.78
CA THR A 114 -7.31 2.71 -6.66
C THR A 114 -5.97 2.07 -6.98
N LEU A 115 -4.86 2.70 -6.62
CA LEU A 115 -3.50 2.21 -6.90
C LEU A 115 -2.71 1.87 -5.65
N VAL A 116 -2.94 2.58 -4.54
CA VAL A 116 -2.17 2.46 -3.30
C VAL A 116 -3.00 1.74 -2.24
N SER A 117 -2.38 0.81 -1.55
CA SER A 117 -3.00 0.11 -0.42
C SER A 117 -3.08 0.99 0.82
N GLY A 118 -4.07 0.73 1.68
CA GLY A 118 -4.29 1.46 2.92
C GLY A 118 -5.08 2.75 2.77
N GLN A 119 -5.27 3.44 3.88
CA GLN A 119 -5.89 4.76 3.89
C GLN A 119 -4.94 5.82 3.32
N ILE A 120 -5.51 6.80 2.66
CA ILE A 120 -4.78 7.84 1.94
C ILE A 120 -5.19 9.21 2.49
N ASP A 121 -4.20 9.97 2.88
CA ASP A 121 -4.39 11.36 3.26
C ASP A 121 -4.82 12.19 2.03
N PRO A 122 -5.88 12.99 2.11
CA PRO A 122 -6.34 13.83 0.99
C PRO A 122 -5.28 14.84 0.54
N GLU A 123 -4.38 15.26 1.41
CA GLU A 123 -3.26 16.14 1.09
C GLU A 123 -2.01 15.39 0.63
N GLY A 124 -2.03 14.06 0.67
CA GLY A 124 -0.92 13.22 0.23
C GLY A 124 -0.61 13.33 -1.25
N TRP A 125 0.48 12.71 -1.64
CA TRP A 125 0.92 12.64 -3.03
C TRP A 125 1.67 11.34 -3.31
N CYS A 126 1.64 10.87 -4.55
CA CYS A 126 2.47 9.77 -5.03
C CYS A 126 2.95 10.01 -6.47
N ILE A 127 3.90 9.20 -6.93
CA ILE A 127 4.45 9.35 -8.30
C ILE A 127 3.44 9.04 -9.42
N SER A 128 2.37 8.35 -9.10
CA SER A 128 1.28 8.04 -10.05
C SER A 128 0.19 9.12 -10.08
N TYR A 129 0.43 10.26 -9.47
CA TYR A 129 -0.52 11.35 -9.46
C TYR A 129 -0.98 11.70 -10.88
N ALA A 130 -2.28 11.76 -11.08
CA ALA A 130 -2.91 12.22 -12.31
C ALA A 130 -4.08 13.14 -11.96
N ALA A 131 -3.98 14.38 -12.39
CA ALA A 131 -4.98 15.39 -12.06
C ALA A 131 -6.39 14.99 -12.55
N TYR A 132 -7.35 15.12 -11.67
CA TYR A 132 -8.76 14.97 -12.02
C TYR A 132 -9.26 16.31 -12.62
N ASN A 133 -9.79 16.24 -13.84
CA ASN A 133 -10.31 17.39 -14.57
C ASN A 133 -11.80 17.22 -14.87
N GLY A 134 -12.54 16.66 -13.90
CA GLY A 134 -13.94 16.33 -13.99
C GLY A 134 -14.89 17.37 -14.44
#